data_c188576120a3f00b66d653f5f6ba8731
#
_entry.id   c188576120a3f00b66d653f5f6ba8731
#
_cell.length_a   1.000
_cell.length_b   1.000
_cell.length_c   1.000
_cell.angle_alpha   90.00
_cell.angle_beta   90.00
_cell.angle_gamma   90.00
#
_symmetry.space_group_name_H-M   'P 1'
#
loop_
_entity.id
_entity.type
_entity.pdbx_description
1 polymer ?
#
loop_
_entity_poly.entity_id
_entity_poly.type
_entity_poly.pdbx_seq_one_letter_code
_entity_poly.pdbx_strand_id
1 'polypeptide(L)'
;NSDGTYVGSGGFGWSRELPASDYDGRVRAQDMWGFAESQESVGVSPRMFGEFILPYQIPILERFGLNCYGCCEPLDARWRYVQQIPRLRRVSVSPWASIPDMAEKLGANYIYSMKPSPSDLAMPTFNEEAIRSMLEEALRTTRDCRVEVIMKDNHTLGGDPSRAKRWVAIARSVAENL
;
A
#
# COMPACT_ATOMS: atom_id res chain seq x y z
N ASN A 1 5.65 -13.67 -4.79
CA ASN A 1 5.17 -14.71 -3.89
C ASN A 1 3.64 -14.77 -3.94
N SER A 2 3.10 -15.97 -4.05
CA SER A 2 1.65 -16.22 -4.07
C SER A 2 1.13 -16.83 -2.75
N ASP A 3 2.00 -16.98 -1.78
CA ASP A 3 1.80 -17.73 -0.53
C ASP A 3 1.54 -16.84 0.70
N GLY A 4 1.29 -15.54 0.49
CA GLY A 4 1.09 -14.58 1.57
C GLY A 4 2.36 -14.09 2.25
N THR A 5 3.53 -14.35 1.68
CA THR A 5 4.76 -13.75 2.19
C THR A 5 4.79 -12.25 1.93
N TYR A 6 5.66 -11.57 2.68
CA TYR A 6 5.78 -10.11 2.63
C TYR A 6 6.21 -9.61 1.24
N VAL A 7 5.50 -8.62 0.77
CA VAL A 7 5.81 -7.87 -0.45
C VAL A 7 5.89 -6.39 -0.07
N GLY A 8 7.00 -5.77 -0.21
CA GLY A 8 7.33 -4.37 0.11
C GLY A 8 6.23 -3.50 0.75
N SER A 9 6.59 -2.46 1.44
CA SER A 9 5.65 -1.53 2.10
C SER A 9 4.54 -2.18 2.96
N GLY A 10 4.81 -3.33 3.59
CA GLY A 10 3.90 -4.02 4.51
C GLY A 10 2.84 -4.92 3.86
N GLY A 11 2.71 -4.93 2.52
CA GLY A 11 1.75 -5.77 1.83
C GLY A 11 2.11 -7.25 1.80
N PHE A 12 1.11 -8.11 1.61
CA PHE A 12 1.28 -9.55 1.46
C PHE A 12 1.01 -10.00 0.02
N GLY A 13 1.75 -11.02 -0.44
CA GLY A 13 1.76 -11.51 -1.80
C GLY A 13 0.63 -12.48 -2.15
N TRP A 14 -0.59 -12.26 -1.65
CA TRP A 14 -1.73 -13.08 -2.03
C TRP A 14 -2.08 -12.85 -3.50
N SER A 15 -1.96 -13.89 -4.33
CA SER A 15 -2.35 -13.84 -5.72
C SER A 15 -2.54 -15.26 -6.28
N ARG A 16 -3.51 -15.40 -7.19
CA ARG A 16 -3.67 -16.62 -8.02
C ARG A 16 -3.00 -16.47 -9.38
N GLU A 17 -2.40 -15.32 -9.66
CA GLU A 17 -1.73 -15.00 -10.91
C GLU A 17 -0.24 -15.42 -10.89
N LEU A 18 0.27 -15.81 -9.74
CA LEU A 18 1.65 -16.27 -9.55
C LEU A 18 1.68 -17.66 -8.92
N PRO A 19 2.67 -18.47 -9.28
CA PRO A 19 3.73 -18.22 -10.26
C PRO A 19 3.20 -18.14 -11.68
N ALA A 20 4.08 -17.77 -12.65
CA ALA A 20 3.74 -17.78 -14.07
C ALA A 20 3.31 -19.19 -14.54
N SER A 21 2.49 -19.25 -15.59
CA SER A 21 1.90 -20.52 -16.08
C SER A 21 2.93 -21.56 -16.56
N ASP A 22 4.13 -21.09 -16.92
CA ASP A 22 5.28 -21.91 -17.34
C ASP A 22 6.28 -22.20 -16.21
N TYR A 23 5.85 -22.07 -14.96
CA TYR A 23 6.69 -22.34 -13.79
C TYR A 23 7.07 -23.82 -13.69
N ASP A 24 8.35 -24.11 -13.67
CA ASP A 24 8.94 -25.44 -13.68
C ASP A 24 9.53 -25.89 -12.34
N GLY A 25 9.27 -25.14 -11.26
CA GLY A 25 9.82 -25.37 -9.93
C GLY A 25 11.04 -24.49 -9.62
N ARG A 26 11.62 -23.80 -10.61
CA ARG A 26 12.71 -22.84 -10.41
C ARG A 26 12.16 -21.42 -10.40
N VAL A 27 12.30 -20.73 -9.27
CA VAL A 27 11.79 -19.37 -9.11
C VAL A 27 12.53 -18.37 -10.00
N ARG A 28 11.79 -17.62 -10.79
CA ARG A 28 12.28 -16.52 -11.66
C ARG A 28 11.62 -15.21 -11.22
N ALA A 29 12.12 -14.08 -11.65
CA ALA A 29 11.50 -12.79 -11.36
C ALA A 29 10.02 -12.72 -11.78
N GLN A 30 9.67 -13.29 -12.94
CA GLN A 30 8.30 -13.37 -13.45
C GLN A 30 7.34 -14.22 -12.58
N ASP A 31 7.87 -15.01 -11.66
CA ASP A 31 7.09 -15.81 -10.71
C ASP A 31 6.86 -15.10 -9.38
N MET A 32 7.31 -13.84 -9.27
CA MET A 32 7.31 -13.09 -8.02
C MET A 32 6.68 -11.71 -8.17
N TRP A 33 6.36 -11.11 -7.03
CA TRP A 33 6.07 -9.69 -6.92
C TRP A 33 7.35 -8.86 -7.01
N GLY A 34 7.30 -7.78 -7.82
CA GLY A 34 8.24 -6.68 -7.78
C GLY A 34 7.77 -5.57 -6.85
N PHE A 35 8.71 -4.79 -6.34
CA PHE A 35 8.44 -3.63 -5.50
C PHE A 35 9.37 -2.49 -5.85
N ALA A 36 8.81 -1.28 -5.95
CA ALA A 36 9.57 -0.04 -5.99
C ALA A 36 8.81 1.08 -5.27
N GLU A 37 9.54 2.11 -4.92
CA GLU A 37 9.04 3.30 -4.26
C GLU A 37 9.99 4.49 -4.53
N SER A 38 9.63 5.69 -4.11
CA SER A 38 10.48 6.86 -4.26
C SER A 38 10.22 7.91 -3.17
N GLN A 39 10.07 7.45 -1.93
CA GLN A 39 9.79 8.32 -0.78
C GLN A 39 10.89 9.36 -0.55
N GLU A 40 12.16 9.06 -0.87
CA GLU A 40 13.28 9.98 -0.75
C GLU A 40 13.15 11.19 -1.71
N SER A 41 12.30 11.04 -2.74
CA SER A 41 12.06 12.07 -3.74
C SER A 41 10.75 12.84 -3.55
N VAL A 42 10.18 12.85 -2.35
CA VAL A 42 8.90 13.55 -2.08
C VAL A 42 8.94 15.02 -2.50
N GLY A 43 10.08 15.71 -2.30
CA GLY A 43 10.28 17.09 -2.71
C GLY A 43 10.46 17.31 -4.22
N VAL A 44 10.54 16.25 -5.02
CA VAL A 44 10.70 16.31 -6.48
C VAL A 44 9.33 16.44 -7.14
N SER A 45 9.19 17.36 -8.12
CA SER A 45 7.92 17.54 -8.82
C SER A 45 7.47 16.26 -9.55
N PRO A 46 6.16 16.07 -9.75
CA PRO A 46 5.66 14.93 -10.51
C PRO A 46 6.29 14.78 -11.91
N ARG A 47 6.55 15.90 -12.60
CA ARG A 47 7.22 15.89 -13.90
C ARG A 47 8.64 15.34 -13.79
N MET A 48 9.41 15.84 -12.83
CA MET A 48 10.79 15.37 -12.61
C MET A 48 10.84 13.91 -12.15
N PHE A 49 9.88 13.47 -11.34
CA PHE A 49 9.74 12.06 -11.01
C PHE A 49 9.59 11.20 -12.28
N GLY A 50 8.69 11.59 -13.18
CA GLY A 50 8.47 10.87 -14.44
C GLY A 50 9.65 10.93 -15.41
N GLU A 51 10.47 11.96 -15.34
CA GLU A 51 11.62 12.17 -16.23
C GLU A 51 12.91 11.53 -15.72
N PHE A 52 13.16 11.59 -14.40
CA PHE A 52 14.46 11.24 -13.82
C PHE A 52 14.45 10.03 -12.87
N ILE A 53 13.28 9.54 -12.46
CA ILE A 53 13.19 8.42 -11.49
C ILE A 53 12.53 7.20 -12.13
N LEU A 54 11.29 7.36 -12.59
CA LEU A 54 10.49 6.25 -13.11
C LEU A 54 11.17 5.49 -14.27
N PRO A 55 11.87 6.13 -15.23
CA PRO A 55 12.51 5.43 -16.34
C PRO A 55 13.58 4.42 -15.91
N TYR A 56 14.15 4.57 -14.73
CA TYR A 56 15.11 3.62 -14.16
C TYR A 56 14.44 2.49 -13.38
N GLN A 57 13.22 2.71 -12.90
CA GLN A 57 12.46 1.71 -12.15
C GLN A 57 11.69 0.76 -13.08
N ILE A 58 11.13 1.26 -14.19
CA ILE A 58 10.34 0.48 -15.13
C ILE A 58 11.10 -0.77 -15.65
N PRO A 59 12.34 -0.70 -16.15
CA PRO A 59 13.04 -1.87 -16.66
C PRO A 59 13.29 -2.97 -15.62
N ILE A 60 13.35 -2.58 -14.34
CA ILE A 60 13.45 -3.53 -13.23
C ILE A 60 12.09 -4.20 -12.99
N LEU A 61 11.03 -3.40 -12.91
CA LEU A 61 9.67 -3.85 -12.62
C LEU A 61 9.09 -4.70 -13.77
N GLU A 62 9.51 -4.46 -15.01
CA GLU A 62 9.14 -5.29 -16.17
C GLU A 62 9.53 -6.75 -16.05
N ARG A 63 10.48 -7.07 -15.19
CA ARG A 63 10.94 -8.45 -14.99
C ARG A 63 10.03 -9.26 -14.09
N PHE A 64 9.18 -8.61 -13.30
CA PHE A 64 8.33 -9.26 -12.29
C PHE A 64 6.94 -9.58 -12.84
N GLY A 65 6.33 -10.63 -12.29
CA GLY A 65 5.00 -11.08 -12.69
C GLY A 65 3.89 -10.12 -12.27
N LEU A 66 3.98 -9.56 -11.09
CA LEU A 66 3.11 -8.50 -10.57
C LEU A 66 3.94 -7.43 -9.87
N ASN A 67 3.42 -6.21 -9.79
CA ASN A 67 4.14 -5.11 -9.15
C ASN A 67 3.32 -4.42 -8.07
N CYS A 68 4.01 -4.06 -6.99
CA CYS A 68 3.58 -3.16 -5.94
C CYS A 68 4.38 -1.85 -6.03
N TYR A 69 3.73 -0.71 -5.88
CA TYR A 69 4.42 0.57 -5.90
C TYR A 69 4.03 1.47 -4.73
N GLY A 70 5.03 2.18 -4.21
CA GLY A 70 4.89 3.21 -3.19
C GLY A 70 5.13 2.73 -1.76
N CYS A 71 5.49 3.66 -0.90
CA CYS A 71 5.75 3.47 0.52
C CYS A 71 5.08 4.57 1.34
N CYS A 72 5.86 5.61 1.75
CA CYS A 72 5.37 6.72 2.57
C CYS A 72 5.09 7.99 1.76
N GLU A 73 5.48 8.04 0.49
CA GLU A 73 5.19 9.16 -0.40
C GLU A 73 3.72 9.20 -0.82
N PRO A 74 3.11 10.40 -0.93
CA PRO A 74 1.81 10.58 -1.56
C PRO A 74 1.92 10.38 -3.08
N LEU A 75 1.08 9.54 -3.64
CA LEU A 75 1.12 9.18 -5.07
C LEU A 75 0.03 9.86 -5.91
N ASP A 76 -0.89 10.57 -5.29
CA ASP A 76 -2.00 11.27 -5.94
C ASP A 76 -1.54 12.20 -7.06
N ALA A 77 -0.57 13.08 -6.81
CA ALA A 77 -0.01 13.97 -7.83
C ALA A 77 0.85 13.25 -8.88
N ARG A 78 1.38 12.07 -8.56
CA ARG A 78 2.27 11.27 -9.43
C ARG A 78 1.54 10.19 -10.20
N TRP A 79 0.24 10.00 -9.98
CA TRP A 79 -0.52 8.87 -10.50
C TRP A 79 -0.40 8.69 -12.00
N ARG A 80 -0.42 9.79 -12.79
CA ARG A 80 -0.28 9.73 -14.25
C ARG A 80 0.99 9.02 -14.74
N TYR A 81 2.00 8.95 -13.88
CA TYR A 81 3.25 8.24 -14.15
C TYR A 81 3.22 6.83 -13.57
N VAL A 82 2.81 6.70 -12.30
CA VAL A 82 2.77 5.43 -11.57
C VAL A 82 1.89 4.39 -12.29
N GLN A 83 0.77 4.79 -12.87
CA GLN A 83 -0.11 3.89 -13.65
C GLN A 83 0.55 3.29 -14.90
N GLN A 84 1.71 3.80 -15.34
CA GLN A 84 2.46 3.27 -16.48
C GLN A 84 3.33 2.05 -16.09
N ILE A 85 3.47 1.77 -14.80
CA ILE A 85 4.23 0.63 -14.33
C ILE A 85 3.57 -0.67 -14.82
N PRO A 86 4.33 -1.52 -15.52
CA PRO A 86 3.78 -2.75 -16.08
C PRO A 86 3.30 -3.69 -14.98
N ARG A 87 2.14 -4.31 -15.19
CA ARG A 87 1.53 -5.26 -14.23
C ARG A 87 1.43 -4.72 -12.81
N LEU A 88 1.23 -3.40 -12.67
CA LEU A 88 0.93 -2.78 -11.39
C LEU A 88 -0.37 -3.38 -10.82
N ARG A 89 -0.32 -3.91 -9.61
CA ARG A 89 -1.48 -4.53 -8.98
C ARG A 89 -1.80 -3.93 -7.62
N ARG A 90 -0.79 -3.53 -6.87
CA ARG A 90 -0.94 -2.93 -5.54
C ARG A 90 -0.32 -1.54 -5.52
N VAL A 91 -1.02 -0.61 -4.91
CA VAL A 91 -0.55 0.77 -4.73
C VAL A 91 -0.60 1.13 -3.25
N SER A 92 0.54 1.49 -2.69
CA SER A 92 0.63 1.96 -1.30
C SER A 92 0.05 3.36 -1.23
N VAL A 93 -1.00 3.54 -0.42
CA VAL A 93 -1.61 4.85 -0.18
C VAL A 93 -1.21 5.32 1.21
N SER A 94 -0.30 6.26 1.25
CA SER A 94 0.26 6.82 2.49
C SER A 94 -0.75 7.70 3.22
N PRO A 95 -0.57 7.98 4.52
CA PRO A 95 -1.46 8.87 5.26
C PRO A 95 -1.40 10.34 4.77
N TRP A 96 -0.45 10.67 3.90
CA TRP A 96 -0.28 12.01 3.30
C TRP A 96 -1.00 12.16 1.96
N ALA A 97 -1.51 11.07 1.39
CA ALA A 97 -2.25 11.10 0.14
C ALA A 97 -3.73 11.45 0.38
N SER A 98 -4.38 12.03 -0.63
CA SER A 98 -5.82 12.25 -0.62
C SER A 98 -6.56 10.92 -0.80
N ILE A 99 -7.28 10.47 0.24
CA ILE A 99 -8.05 9.21 0.19
C ILE A 99 -9.08 9.24 -0.95
N PRO A 100 -9.93 10.28 -1.10
CA PRO A 100 -10.92 10.32 -2.18
C PRO A 100 -10.28 10.30 -3.57
N ASP A 101 -9.21 11.07 -3.75
CA ASP A 101 -8.47 11.17 -5.01
C ASP A 101 -7.89 9.81 -5.43
N MET A 102 -7.28 9.11 -4.47
CA MET A 102 -6.71 7.79 -4.73
C MET A 102 -7.80 6.73 -4.90
N ALA A 103 -8.95 6.85 -4.23
CA ALA A 103 -10.08 5.95 -4.43
C ALA A 103 -10.62 6.03 -5.85
N GLU A 104 -10.80 7.25 -6.38
CA GLU A 104 -11.21 7.49 -7.77
C GLU A 104 -10.20 6.89 -8.77
N LYS A 105 -8.90 7.13 -8.54
CA LYS A 105 -7.82 6.67 -9.42
C LYS A 105 -7.63 5.17 -9.44
N LEU A 106 -7.76 4.51 -8.31
CA LEU A 106 -7.51 3.08 -8.17
C LEU A 106 -8.75 2.23 -8.45
N GLY A 107 -9.91 2.65 -7.97
CA GLY A 107 -11.16 1.90 -8.11
C GLY A 107 -11.00 0.42 -7.77
N ALA A 108 -11.69 -0.43 -8.51
CA ALA A 108 -11.57 -1.89 -8.40
C ALA A 108 -10.41 -2.51 -9.20
N ASN A 109 -9.60 -1.70 -9.88
CA ASN A 109 -8.54 -2.21 -10.78
C ASN A 109 -7.24 -2.55 -10.04
N TYR A 110 -7.02 -1.93 -8.87
CA TYR A 110 -5.82 -2.09 -8.07
C TYR A 110 -6.17 -2.46 -6.64
N ILE A 111 -5.21 -3.04 -5.92
CA ILE A 111 -5.29 -3.17 -4.47
C ILE A 111 -4.92 -1.81 -3.87
N TYR A 112 -5.90 -1.18 -3.24
CA TYR A 112 -5.74 0.04 -2.46
C TYR A 112 -5.11 -0.34 -1.10
N SER A 113 -3.80 -0.24 -1.00
CA SER A 113 -3.06 -0.59 0.22
C SER A 113 -3.00 0.61 1.15
N MET A 114 -4.04 0.78 1.97
CA MET A 114 -4.19 1.89 2.91
C MET A 114 -3.18 1.80 4.04
N LYS A 115 -2.47 2.90 4.27
CA LYS A 115 -1.50 3.05 5.37
C LYS A 115 -1.97 4.15 6.32
N PRO A 116 -2.70 3.82 7.40
CA PRO A 116 -3.04 4.77 8.44
C PRO A 116 -1.80 5.36 9.12
N SER A 117 -1.97 6.53 9.76
CA SER A 117 -0.86 7.18 10.45
C SER A 117 -0.37 6.36 11.64
N PRO A 118 0.93 6.04 11.74
CA PRO A 118 1.48 5.35 12.91
C PRO A 118 1.44 6.20 14.19
N SER A 119 1.21 7.51 14.08
CA SER A 119 1.08 8.39 15.24
C SER A 119 -0.08 7.99 16.15
N ASP A 120 -1.13 7.39 15.61
CA ASP A 120 -2.28 6.91 16.40
C ASP A 120 -1.86 5.91 17.49
N LEU A 121 -0.82 5.12 17.25
CA LEU A 121 -0.25 4.20 18.23
C LEU A 121 0.78 4.84 19.15
N ALA A 122 1.40 5.94 18.71
CA ALA A 122 2.52 6.59 19.41
C ALA A 122 2.10 7.69 20.37
N MET A 123 0.91 8.29 20.18
CA MET A 123 0.40 9.39 21.02
C MET A 123 0.33 9.00 22.51
N PRO A 124 0.49 9.95 23.45
CA PRO A 124 0.36 9.69 24.89
C PRO A 124 -0.97 9.01 25.23
N THR A 125 -2.07 9.45 24.62
CA THR A 125 -3.39 8.84 24.78
C THR A 125 -3.74 8.02 23.53
N PHE A 126 -4.05 6.74 23.72
CA PHE A 126 -4.58 5.88 22.67
C PHE A 126 -6.09 6.11 22.54
N ASN A 127 -6.49 6.87 21.53
CA ASN A 127 -7.89 7.24 21.32
C ASN A 127 -8.58 6.29 20.34
N GLU A 128 -9.21 5.23 20.88
CA GLU A 128 -9.89 4.20 20.08
C GLU A 128 -11.06 4.75 19.26
N GLU A 129 -11.81 5.71 19.81
CA GLU A 129 -12.96 6.30 19.11
C GLU A 129 -12.51 7.09 17.88
N ALA A 130 -11.47 7.90 18.00
CA ALA A 130 -10.91 8.64 16.88
C ALA A 130 -10.36 7.69 15.79
N ILE A 131 -9.67 6.61 16.19
CA ILE A 131 -9.16 5.59 15.29
C ILE A 131 -10.33 4.92 14.56
N ARG A 132 -11.38 4.53 15.27
CA ARG A 132 -12.58 3.92 14.69
C ARG A 132 -13.23 4.85 13.67
N SER A 133 -13.53 6.09 14.05
CA SER A 133 -14.16 7.07 13.17
C SER A 133 -13.36 7.34 11.90
N MET A 134 -12.04 7.47 12.02
CA MET A 134 -11.13 7.65 10.87
C MET A 134 -11.19 6.45 9.94
N LEU A 135 -11.14 5.22 10.46
CA LEU A 135 -11.20 4.00 9.65
C LEU A 135 -12.56 3.83 8.97
N GLU A 136 -13.66 4.13 9.66
CA GLU A 136 -15.00 4.09 9.08
C GLU A 136 -15.17 5.07 7.92
N GLU A 137 -14.71 6.31 8.09
CA GLU A 137 -14.75 7.32 7.03
C GLU A 137 -13.90 6.90 5.82
N ALA A 138 -12.68 6.43 6.08
CA ALA A 138 -11.77 5.98 5.03
C ALA A 138 -12.34 4.79 4.25
N LEU A 139 -12.88 3.77 4.94
CA LEU A 139 -13.46 2.59 4.30
C LEU A 139 -14.76 2.89 3.57
N ARG A 140 -15.61 3.81 4.09
CA ARG A 140 -16.77 4.29 3.32
C ARG A 140 -16.37 5.00 2.03
N THR A 141 -15.32 5.82 2.08
CA THR A 141 -14.80 6.54 0.90
C THR A 141 -14.24 5.56 -0.14
N THR A 142 -13.65 4.46 0.30
CA THR A 142 -13.01 3.46 -0.56
C THR A 142 -13.87 2.22 -0.81
N ARG A 143 -15.19 2.27 -0.55
CA ARG A 143 -16.11 1.12 -0.64
C ARG A 143 -16.12 0.41 -2.01
N ASP A 144 -15.83 1.15 -3.08
CA ASP A 144 -15.79 0.61 -4.45
C ASP A 144 -14.37 0.15 -4.85
N CYS A 145 -13.42 0.20 -3.92
CA CYS A 145 -12.04 -0.24 -4.09
C CYS A 145 -11.81 -1.65 -3.51
N ARG A 146 -10.70 -2.26 -3.88
CA ARG A 146 -10.18 -3.47 -3.24
C ARG A 146 -9.18 -3.05 -2.17
N VAL A 147 -9.63 -2.91 -0.93
CA VAL A 147 -8.84 -2.31 0.15
C VAL A 147 -8.16 -3.37 1.01
N GLU A 148 -6.91 -3.14 1.35
CA GLU A 148 -6.26 -3.71 2.51
C GLU A 148 -5.83 -2.58 3.45
N VAL A 149 -5.88 -2.79 4.75
CA VAL A 149 -5.47 -1.80 5.76
C VAL A 149 -4.27 -2.33 6.51
N ILE A 150 -3.15 -1.62 6.44
CA ILE A 150 -1.88 -2.05 7.02
C ILE A 150 -1.30 -0.93 7.87
N MET A 151 -1.23 -1.14 9.18
CA MET A 151 -0.47 -0.29 10.07
C MET A 151 1.02 -0.61 9.94
N LYS A 152 1.81 0.40 9.61
CA LYS A 152 3.26 0.26 9.42
C LYS A 152 4.01 1.44 10.05
N ASP A 153 5.35 1.35 10.03
CA ASP A 153 6.26 2.40 10.51
C ASP A 153 6.07 2.73 12.01
N ASN A 154 5.71 1.72 12.80
CA ASN A 154 5.52 1.88 14.23
C ASN A 154 6.88 1.85 14.96
N HIS A 155 7.38 3.02 15.35
CA HIS A 155 8.61 3.16 16.14
C HIS A 155 8.38 3.02 17.64
N THR A 156 7.16 3.31 18.09
CA THR A 156 6.78 3.19 19.50
C THR A 156 5.29 2.91 19.63
N LEU A 157 4.92 2.24 20.69
CA LEU A 157 3.52 2.00 21.11
C LEU A 157 3.18 2.80 22.39
N GLY A 158 3.93 3.87 22.68
CA GLY A 158 3.69 4.69 23.86
C GLY A 158 3.90 3.94 25.19
N GLY A 159 4.76 2.92 25.21
CA GLY A 159 4.98 2.08 26.40
C GLY A 159 3.92 1.00 26.64
N ASP A 160 2.89 0.90 25.79
CA ASP A 160 1.80 -0.08 25.91
C ASP A 160 1.72 -1.00 24.67
N PRO A 161 2.32 -2.20 24.70
CA PRO A 161 2.28 -3.15 23.59
C PRO A 161 0.85 -3.60 23.21
N SER A 162 -0.11 -3.49 24.11
CA SER A 162 -1.50 -3.88 23.84
C SER A 162 -2.16 -3.02 22.78
N ARG A 163 -1.67 -1.80 22.53
CA ARG A 163 -2.20 -0.87 21.52
C ARG A 163 -2.21 -1.48 20.12
N ALA A 164 -1.17 -2.20 19.73
CA ALA A 164 -1.13 -2.87 18.43
C ALA A 164 -2.27 -3.88 18.28
N LYS A 165 -2.51 -4.70 19.31
CA LYS A 165 -3.60 -5.68 19.32
C LYS A 165 -4.97 -5.00 19.30
N ARG A 166 -5.15 -3.94 20.08
CA ARG A 166 -6.39 -3.16 20.15
C ARG A 166 -6.68 -2.48 18.82
N TRP A 167 -5.66 -1.88 18.21
CA TRP A 167 -5.79 -1.27 16.89
C TRP A 167 -6.25 -2.28 15.83
N VAL A 168 -5.63 -3.46 15.79
CA VAL A 168 -6.03 -4.53 14.85
C VAL A 168 -7.47 -4.97 15.11
N ALA A 169 -7.89 -5.07 16.37
CA ALA A 169 -9.28 -5.42 16.71
C ALA A 169 -10.28 -4.35 16.24
N ILE A 170 -9.94 -3.06 16.38
CA ILE A 170 -10.75 -1.96 15.86
C ILE A 170 -10.84 -2.03 14.33
N ALA A 171 -9.70 -2.13 13.65
CA ALA A 171 -9.66 -2.15 12.19
C ALA A 171 -10.46 -3.33 11.61
N ARG A 172 -10.33 -4.51 12.21
CA ARG A 172 -11.10 -5.70 11.82
C ARG A 172 -12.59 -5.47 12.05
N SER A 173 -12.98 -5.00 13.24
CA SER A 173 -14.38 -4.73 13.55
C SER A 173 -15.01 -3.73 12.59
N VAL A 174 -14.30 -2.69 12.20
CA VAL A 174 -14.80 -1.72 11.22
C VAL A 174 -14.95 -2.37 9.84
N ALA A 175 -13.96 -3.12 9.39
CA ALA A 175 -13.98 -3.76 8.06
C ALA A 175 -15.07 -4.85 7.93
N GLU A 176 -15.43 -5.52 9.02
CA GLU A 176 -16.46 -6.56 9.05
C GLU A 176 -17.90 -6.00 9.13
N ASN A 177 -18.07 -4.73 9.49
CA ASN A 177 -19.39 -4.11 9.71
C ASN A 177 -19.74 -3.00 8.70
N LEU A 178 -18.92 -2.77 7.69
CA LEU A 178 -19.17 -1.86 6.58
C LEU A 178 -19.50 -2.63 5.30
#